data_28c97755a7870b0095bbeafd6e1fcc40
#
_entry.id   28c97755a7870b0095bbeafd6e1fcc40
#
_cell.length_a   1.000
_cell.length_b   1.000
_cell.length_c   1.000
_cell.angle_alpha   90.00
_cell.angle_beta   90.00
_cell.angle_gamma   90.00
#
_symmetry.space_group_name_H-M   'P 1'
#
loop_
_entity.id
_entity.type
_entity.pdbx_description
1 polymer ?
#
loop_
_entity_poly.entity_id
_entity_poly.type
_entity_poly.pdbx_seq_one_letter_code
_entity_poly.pdbx_strand_id
1 'polypeptide(L)'
;AAVWGLPVIFLVENNGYGLSTPSSEQFICEHLADRAIGYGMKGITIDGNNILEVFRKLTNARTYCIETQKPILVECMTFRMRGHEEASGVKYVPKELFEEWGKRDPIVNYEKYLISQQLLDEGKIAAIRAGIQHEIEEGIARGFAAPHIMPDTEEELADVYAPGAATIVKAGTATTEKKFIQAISDGLRQSMELHPNLVLM
;
A
#
# COMPACT_ATOMS: atom_id res chain seq x y z
N ALA A 1 8.16 9.08 -9.01
CA ALA A 1 8.27 9.78 -7.72
C ALA A 1 9.63 10.49 -7.58
N ALA A 2 10.77 9.81 -7.83
CA ALA A 2 12.10 10.40 -7.64
C ALA A 2 12.35 11.62 -8.55
N VAL A 3 12.06 11.50 -9.85
CA VAL A 3 12.23 12.59 -10.82
C VAL A 3 11.40 13.83 -10.47
N TRP A 4 10.22 13.64 -9.93
CA TRP A 4 9.32 14.74 -9.58
C TRP A 4 9.48 15.26 -8.15
N GLY A 5 10.37 14.65 -7.36
CA GLY A 5 10.57 15.03 -5.97
C GLY A 5 9.32 14.85 -5.12
N LEU A 6 8.61 13.73 -5.26
CA LEU A 6 7.38 13.49 -4.52
C LEU A 6 7.68 12.92 -3.13
N PRO A 7 7.06 13.44 -2.06
CA PRO A 7 7.25 12.96 -0.68
C PRO A 7 6.46 11.67 -0.43
N VAL A 8 6.95 10.56 -0.98
CA VAL A 8 6.28 9.24 -0.95
C VAL A 8 7.14 8.22 -0.23
N ILE A 9 6.53 7.42 0.64
CA ILE A 9 7.14 6.23 1.23
C ILE A 9 6.67 5.02 0.42
N PHE A 10 7.62 4.32 -0.22
CA PHE A 10 7.37 2.99 -0.77
C PHE A 10 7.70 1.97 0.31
N LEU A 11 6.67 1.30 0.84
CA LEU A 11 6.82 0.28 1.86
C LEU A 11 6.74 -1.10 1.22
N VAL A 12 7.76 -1.93 1.47
CA VAL A 12 7.80 -3.32 1.04
C VAL A 12 7.83 -4.21 2.27
N GLU A 13 6.81 -5.04 2.44
CA GLU A 13 6.80 -6.11 3.43
C GLU A 13 7.44 -7.35 2.80
N ASN A 14 8.77 -7.47 2.95
CA ASN A 14 9.51 -8.62 2.43
C ASN A 14 9.31 -9.82 3.34
N ASN A 15 8.36 -10.66 2.97
CA ASN A 15 7.98 -11.86 3.72
C ASN A 15 8.76 -13.13 3.31
N GLY A 16 9.80 -12.99 2.48
CA GLY A 16 10.66 -14.07 2.01
C GLY A 16 10.13 -14.87 0.82
N TYR A 17 8.87 -14.65 0.39
CA TYR A 17 8.25 -15.44 -0.66
C TYR A 17 7.35 -14.60 -1.58
N GLY A 18 7.41 -14.89 -2.89
CA GLY A 18 6.38 -14.51 -3.86
C GLY A 18 5.54 -15.74 -4.21
N LEU A 19 4.31 -15.83 -3.69
CA LEU A 19 3.52 -17.06 -3.70
C LEU A 19 4.27 -18.19 -2.99
N SER A 20 4.77 -19.17 -3.76
CA SER A 20 5.57 -20.32 -3.29
C SER A 20 7.06 -20.22 -3.61
N THR A 21 7.48 -19.20 -4.36
CA THR A 21 8.86 -19.03 -4.80
C THR A 21 9.64 -18.21 -3.77
N PRO A 22 10.76 -18.73 -3.22
CA PRO A 22 11.61 -17.98 -2.30
C PRO A 22 12.17 -16.71 -2.93
N SER A 23 12.37 -15.66 -2.14
CA SER A 23 12.96 -14.40 -2.62
C SER A 23 14.34 -14.60 -3.26
N SER A 24 15.14 -15.55 -2.78
CA SER A 24 16.46 -15.89 -3.32
C SER A 24 16.43 -16.43 -4.75
N GLU A 25 15.29 -16.91 -5.23
CA GLU A 25 15.08 -17.34 -6.60
C GLU A 25 14.48 -16.25 -7.51
N GLN A 26 14.09 -15.10 -6.94
CA GLN A 26 13.43 -14.03 -7.66
C GLN A 26 14.35 -12.83 -7.95
N PHE A 27 15.34 -12.58 -7.10
CA PHE A 27 16.29 -11.48 -7.26
C PHE A 27 17.63 -11.78 -6.57
N ILE A 28 18.68 -11.08 -7.05
CA ILE A 28 20.06 -11.29 -6.60
C ILE A 28 20.51 -10.22 -5.59
N CYS A 29 19.87 -9.04 -5.56
CA CYS A 29 20.22 -8.02 -4.57
C CYS A 29 19.97 -8.57 -3.15
N GLU A 30 20.81 -8.18 -2.20
CA GLU A 30 20.70 -8.61 -0.80
C GLU A 30 19.37 -8.13 -0.19
N HIS A 31 19.03 -6.87 -0.45
CA HIS A 31 17.80 -6.25 -0.01
C HIS A 31 17.01 -5.63 -1.17
N LEU A 32 15.70 -5.69 -1.12
CA LEU A 32 14.84 -4.96 -2.07
C LEU A 32 15.05 -3.44 -1.98
N ALA A 33 15.43 -2.95 -0.79
CA ALA A 33 15.76 -1.56 -0.56
C ALA A 33 16.96 -1.08 -1.40
N ASP A 34 17.87 -1.98 -1.83
CA ASP A 34 19.03 -1.65 -2.67
C ASP A 34 18.61 -1.11 -4.03
N ARG A 35 17.42 -1.48 -4.52
CA ARG A 35 16.86 -0.97 -5.78
C ARG A 35 16.63 0.55 -5.76
N ALA A 36 16.47 1.13 -4.57
CA ALA A 36 16.29 2.57 -4.40
C ALA A 36 17.45 3.38 -5.01
N ILE A 37 18.68 2.83 -4.96
CA ILE A 37 19.89 3.47 -5.51
C ILE A 37 19.72 3.72 -7.01
N GLY A 38 19.22 2.74 -7.76
CA GLY A 38 18.98 2.85 -9.19
C GLY A 38 17.94 3.91 -9.58
N TYR A 39 17.04 4.24 -8.66
CA TYR A 39 16.03 5.29 -8.82
C TYR A 39 16.46 6.67 -8.27
N GLY A 40 17.67 6.77 -7.68
CA GLY A 40 18.11 8.00 -7.00
C GLY A 40 17.35 8.31 -5.72
N MET A 41 16.80 7.28 -5.07
CA MET A 41 16.05 7.37 -3.82
C MET A 41 16.88 6.84 -2.64
N LYS A 42 16.51 7.24 -1.44
CA LYS A 42 17.00 6.60 -0.22
C LYS A 42 16.31 5.26 -0.01
N GLY A 43 17.07 4.21 0.30
CA GLY A 43 16.59 2.90 0.72
C GLY A 43 16.98 2.60 2.16
N ILE A 44 16.12 1.95 2.92
CA ILE A 44 16.43 1.41 4.25
C ILE A 44 15.76 0.06 4.44
N THR A 45 16.44 -0.85 5.13
CA THR A 45 15.90 -2.14 5.57
C THR A 45 15.74 -2.12 7.08
N ILE A 46 14.62 -2.63 7.58
CA ILE A 46 14.26 -2.63 9.01
C ILE A 46 13.71 -3.98 9.44
N ASP A 47 13.73 -4.28 10.74
CA ASP A 47 13.01 -5.41 11.31
C ASP A 47 11.50 -5.14 11.32
N GLY A 48 10.77 -5.75 10.38
CA GLY A 48 9.32 -5.61 10.23
C GLY A 48 8.51 -6.25 11.36
N ASN A 49 9.13 -7.10 12.18
CA ASN A 49 8.49 -7.73 13.33
C ASN A 49 8.70 -6.97 14.65
N ASN A 50 9.53 -5.92 14.67
CA ASN A 50 9.72 -5.06 15.82
C ASN A 50 8.90 -3.78 15.69
N ILE A 51 7.71 -3.75 16.32
CA ILE A 51 6.77 -2.62 16.19
C ILE A 51 7.37 -1.28 16.63
N LEU A 52 8.23 -1.26 17.62
CA LEU A 52 8.88 -0.02 18.08
C LEU A 52 9.89 0.49 17.06
N GLU A 53 10.64 -0.41 16.42
CA GLU A 53 11.52 -0.05 15.31
C GLU A 53 10.73 0.45 14.11
N VAL A 54 9.69 -0.27 13.70
CA VAL A 54 8.79 0.10 12.60
C VAL A 54 8.23 1.51 12.84
N PHE A 55 7.63 1.74 14.01
CA PHE A 55 7.06 3.05 14.35
C PHE A 55 8.10 4.18 14.24
N ARG A 56 9.26 4.00 14.86
CA ARG A 56 10.33 5.00 14.84
C ARG A 56 10.86 5.26 13.43
N LYS A 57 11.13 4.20 12.68
CA LYS A 57 11.71 4.30 11.34
C LYS A 57 10.75 4.89 10.32
N LEU A 58 9.47 4.51 10.38
CA LEU A 58 8.44 5.11 9.51
C LEU A 58 8.14 6.56 9.87
N THR A 59 8.14 6.92 11.15
CA THR A 59 8.05 8.33 11.57
C THR A 59 9.22 9.15 10.99
N ASN A 60 10.45 8.65 11.09
CA ASN A 60 11.61 9.31 10.51
C ASN A 60 11.55 9.37 8.98
N ALA A 61 11.07 8.30 8.32
CA ALA A 61 10.87 8.29 6.87
C ALA A 61 9.84 9.34 6.43
N ARG A 62 8.73 9.46 7.17
CA ARG A 62 7.73 10.50 6.93
C ARG A 62 8.33 11.91 7.05
N THR A 63 9.06 12.18 8.13
CA THR A 63 9.75 13.47 8.33
C THR A 63 10.72 13.75 7.19
N TYR A 64 11.55 12.77 6.83
CA TYR A 64 12.47 12.89 5.69
C TYR A 64 11.74 13.25 4.38
N CYS A 65 10.65 12.57 4.05
CA CYS A 65 9.89 12.85 2.83
C CYS A 65 9.33 14.28 2.82
N ILE A 66 8.79 14.74 3.94
CA ILE A 66 8.18 16.08 4.06
C ILE A 66 9.26 17.16 3.96
N GLU A 67 10.35 17.03 4.71
CA GLU A 67 11.41 18.05 4.77
C GLU A 67 12.24 18.13 3.50
N THR A 68 12.51 16.99 2.84
CA THR A 68 13.38 16.95 1.66
C THR A 68 12.62 16.97 0.34
N GLN A 69 11.29 16.77 0.36
CA GLN A 69 10.47 16.58 -0.84
C GLN A 69 11.04 15.46 -1.73
N LYS A 70 11.43 14.34 -1.13
CA LYS A 70 12.03 13.19 -1.82
C LYS A 70 11.37 11.89 -1.36
N PRO A 71 11.24 10.90 -2.25
CA PRO A 71 10.74 9.58 -1.89
C PRO A 71 11.79 8.76 -1.13
N ILE A 72 11.29 7.77 -0.40
CA ILE A 72 12.11 6.76 0.28
C ILE A 72 11.51 5.37 0.06
N LEU A 73 12.36 4.36 -0.08
CA LEU A 73 11.97 2.96 -0.08
C LEU A 73 12.31 2.34 1.26
N VAL A 74 11.34 1.77 1.93
CA VAL A 74 11.49 1.09 3.22
C VAL A 74 11.15 -0.38 3.03
N GLU A 75 12.11 -1.26 3.28
CA GLU A 75 11.92 -2.70 3.30
C GLU A 75 11.79 -3.18 4.74
N CYS A 76 10.63 -3.76 5.05
CA CYS A 76 10.36 -4.41 6.32
C CYS A 76 10.60 -5.92 6.18
N MET A 77 11.66 -6.42 6.82
CA MET A 77 11.92 -7.86 6.86
C MET A 77 10.92 -8.52 7.79
N THR A 78 10.14 -9.41 7.25
CA THR A 78 9.08 -10.14 7.96
C THR A 78 8.96 -11.57 7.43
N PHE A 79 7.95 -12.31 7.86
CA PHE A 79 7.71 -13.67 7.38
C PHE A 79 6.21 -13.99 7.36
N ARG A 80 5.76 -14.61 6.29
CA ARG A 80 4.38 -15.06 6.18
C ARG A 80 4.21 -16.45 6.79
N MET A 81 3.61 -16.51 7.99
CA MET A 81 3.38 -17.74 8.75
C MET A 81 2.31 -18.66 8.15
N ARG A 82 1.50 -18.16 7.21
CA ARG A 82 0.44 -18.92 6.54
C ARG A 82 0.67 -19.01 5.04
N GLY A 83 -0.06 -19.86 4.34
CA GLY A 83 -0.05 -19.92 2.89
C GLY A 83 -0.44 -18.60 2.26
N HIS A 84 -0.14 -18.41 0.98
CA HIS A 84 -0.58 -17.25 0.22
C HIS A 84 -2.11 -17.13 0.22
N GLU A 85 -2.76 -18.26 0.07
CA GLU A 85 -4.18 -18.47 0.34
C GLU A 85 -4.31 -19.51 1.45
N GLU A 86 -5.38 -19.45 2.25
CA GLU A 86 -5.60 -20.38 3.33
C GLU A 86 -5.70 -21.83 2.82
N ALA A 87 -6.25 -22.02 1.62
CA ALA A 87 -6.40 -23.33 0.98
C ALA A 87 -5.08 -23.92 0.42
N SER A 88 -4.09 -23.10 0.09
CA SER A 88 -2.86 -23.58 -0.58
C SER A 88 -1.86 -24.24 0.36
N GLY A 89 -1.99 -24.03 1.67
CA GLY A 89 -1.07 -24.56 2.67
C GLY A 89 0.36 -24.00 2.56
N VAL A 90 1.29 -24.63 3.28
CA VAL A 90 2.69 -24.16 3.43
C VAL A 90 3.73 -25.25 3.20
N LYS A 91 3.40 -26.32 2.46
CA LYS A 91 4.29 -27.47 2.27
C LYS A 91 5.62 -27.13 1.60
N TYR A 92 5.69 -26.03 0.86
CA TYR A 92 6.88 -25.53 0.18
C TYR A 92 7.84 -24.76 1.08
N VAL A 93 7.45 -24.46 2.32
CA VAL A 93 8.27 -23.71 3.27
C VAL A 93 8.97 -24.68 4.22
N PRO A 94 10.29 -24.56 4.42
CA PRO A 94 11.01 -25.34 5.43
C PRO A 94 10.45 -25.11 6.85
N LYS A 95 10.30 -26.19 7.62
CA LYS A 95 9.71 -26.12 8.97
C LYS A 95 10.54 -25.28 9.93
N GLU A 96 11.84 -25.29 9.76
CA GLU A 96 12.81 -24.56 10.57
C GLU A 96 12.56 -23.05 10.53
N LEU A 97 12.08 -22.53 9.39
CA LEU A 97 11.74 -21.13 9.25
C LEU A 97 10.54 -20.73 10.12
N PHE A 98 9.54 -21.61 10.25
CA PHE A 98 8.41 -21.34 11.15
C PHE A 98 8.85 -21.29 12.62
N GLU A 99 9.80 -22.16 13.02
CA GLU A 99 10.35 -22.16 14.37
C GLU A 99 11.19 -20.90 14.64
N GLU A 100 11.99 -20.48 13.68
CA GLU A 100 12.79 -19.26 13.76
C GLU A 100 11.91 -18.02 13.87
N TRP A 101 10.99 -17.86 12.90
CA TRP A 101 10.14 -16.67 12.84
C TRP A 101 9.04 -16.66 13.92
N GLY A 102 8.63 -17.81 14.41
CA GLY A 102 7.74 -17.92 15.56
C GLY A 102 8.33 -17.26 16.82
N LYS A 103 9.65 -17.32 17.01
CA LYS A 103 10.34 -16.61 18.11
C LYS A 103 10.34 -15.09 17.93
N ARG A 104 10.12 -14.63 16.71
CA ARG A 104 10.06 -13.22 16.32
C ARG A 104 8.62 -12.72 16.11
N ASP A 105 7.61 -13.46 16.61
CA ASP A 105 6.22 -13.04 16.52
C ASP A 105 6.03 -11.61 17.08
N PRO A 106 5.53 -10.65 16.28
CA PRO A 106 5.47 -9.25 16.69
C PRO A 106 4.50 -9.01 17.84
N ILE A 107 3.38 -9.75 17.89
CA ILE A 107 2.36 -9.59 18.92
C ILE A 107 2.88 -10.13 20.26
N VAL A 108 3.35 -11.38 20.25
CA VAL A 108 3.87 -12.04 21.46
C VAL A 108 5.04 -11.27 22.06
N ASN A 109 5.97 -10.80 21.22
CA ASN A 109 7.14 -10.07 21.71
C ASN A 109 6.77 -8.68 22.22
N TYR A 110 5.81 -8.00 21.60
CA TYR A 110 5.34 -6.71 22.08
C TYR A 110 4.53 -6.81 23.37
N GLU A 111 3.67 -7.84 23.53
CA GLU A 111 3.00 -8.13 24.77
C GLU A 111 4.02 -8.33 25.93
N LYS A 112 5.05 -9.17 25.70
CA LYS A 112 6.14 -9.37 26.69
C LYS A 112 6.83 -8.08 27.07
N TYR A 113 7.13 -7.24 26.08
CA TYR A 113 7.73 -5.93 26.29
C TYR A 113 6.83 -5.05 27.16
N LEU A 114 5.57 -4.91 26.83
CA LEU A 114 4.63 -4.08 27.58
C LEU A 114 4.40 -4.57 29.01
N ILE A 115 4.39 -5.89 29.24
CA ILE A 115 4.35 -6.48 30.57
C ILE A 115 5.64 -6.10 31.34
N SER A 116 6.81 -6.21 30.73
CA SER A 116 8.10 -5.84 31.35
C SER A 116 8.17 -4.36 31.74
N GLN A 117 7.46 -3.51 31.00
CA GLN A 117 7.32 -2.08 31.29
C GLN A 117 6.16 -1.76 32.27
N GLN A 118 5.47 -2.78 32.79
CA GLN A 118 4.32 -2.63 33.69
C GLN A 118 3.13 -1.84 33.08
N LEU A 119 3.03 -1.81 31.75
CA LEU A 119 1.95 -1.15 31.03
C LEU A 119 0.76 -2.07 30.79
N LEU A 120 1.01 -3.38 30.63
CA LEU A 120 0.02 -4.43 30.47
C LEU A 120 0.19 -5.51 31.55
N ASP A 121 -0.92 -6.19 31.82
CA ASP A 121 -1.01 -7.42 32.62
C ASP A 121 -1.87 -8.44 31.88
N GLU A 122 -1.91 -9.69 32.36
CA GLU A 122 -2.68 -10.77 31.72
C GLU A 122 -4.19 -10.45 31.66
N GLY A 123 -4.72 -9.77 32.66
CA GLY A 123 -6.13 -9.38 32.67
C GLY A 123 -6.48 -8.37 31.58
N LYS A 124 -5.63 -7.37 31.37
CA LYS A 124 -5.79 -6.39 30.28
C LYS A 124 -5.65 -7.04 28.91
N ILE A 125 -4.68 -7.95 28.74
CA ILE A 125 -4.50 -8.69 27.49
C ILE A 125 -5.74 -9.51 27.17
N ALA A 126 -6.27 -10.25 28.16
CA ALA A 126 -7.48 -11.03 27.99
C ALA A 126 -8.69 -10.16 27.61
N ALA A 127 -8.84 -9.00 28.26
CA ALA A 127 -9.92 -8.05 27.95
C ALA A 127 -9.80 -7.48 26.51
N ILE A 128 -8.59 -7.11 26.07
CA ILE A 128 -8.36 -6.64 24.69
C ILE A 128 -8.70 -7.72 23.68
N ARG A 129 -8.23 -8.95 23.90
CA ARG A 129 -8.52 -10.08 22.99
C ARG A 129 -10.01 -10.41 22.93
N ALA A 130 -10.71 -10.38 24.08
CA ALA A 130 -12.15 -10.59 24.12
C ALA A 130 -12.92 -9.48 23.38
N GLY A 131 -12.49 -8.22 23.51
CA GLY A 131 -13.07 -7.09 22.77
C GLY A 131 -12.91 -7.24 21.27
N ILE A 132 -11.70 -7.60 20.80
CA ILE A 132 -11.42 -7.84 19.37
C ILE A 132 -12.26 -9.02 18.85
N GLN A 133 -12.34 -10.12 19.62
CA GLN A 133 -13.14 -11.28 19.23
C GLN A 133 -14.62 -10.90 19.06
N HIS A 134 -15.17 -10.13 20.00
CA HIS A 134 -16.55 -9.65 19.94
C HIS A 134 -16.80 -8.77 18.70
N GLU A 135 -15.89 -7.84 18.39
CA GLU A 135 -15.99 -6.98 17.21
C GLU A 135 -15.98 -7.80 15.90
N ILE A 136 -15.12 -8.84 15.83
CA ILE A 136 -15.07 -9.76 14.69
C ILE A 136 -16.40 -10.52 14.54
N GLU A 137 -16.93 -11.08 15.63
CA GLU A 137 -18.18 -11.82 15.64
C GLU A 137 -19.37 -10.97 15.21
N GLU A 138 -19.47 -9.75 15.72
CA GLU A 138 -20.48 -8.79 15.28
C GLU A 138 -20.33 -8.42 13.78
N GLY A 139 -19.09 -8.21 13.32
CA GLY A 139 -18.79 -7.95 11.91
C GLY A 139 -19.24 -9.09 11.00
N ILE A 140 -18.94 -10.32 11.38
CA ILE A 140 -19.35 -11.54 10.67
C ILE A 140 -20.88 -11.66 10.67
N ALA A 141 -21.54 -11.48 11.83
CA ALA A 141 -22.99 -11.55 11.93
C ALA A 141 -23.68 -10.53 11.03
N ARG A 142 -23.18 -9.28 10.98
CA ARG A 142 -23.68 -8.25 10.07
C ARG A 142 -23.49 -8.63 8.60
N GLY A 143 -22.33 -9.19 8.25
CA GLY A 143 -22.06 -9.65 6.87
C GLY A 143 -23.02 -10.76 6.41
N PHE A 144 -23.26 -11.74 7.28
CA PHE A 144 -24.21 -12.82 6.98
C PHE A 144 -25.68 -12.38 6.99
N ALA A 145 -26.03 -11.35 7.74
CA ALA A 145 -27.38 -10.80 7.76
C ALA A 145 -27.66 -9.82 6.61
N ALA A 146 -26.65 -9.42 5.86
CA ALA A 146 -26.81 -8.53 4.72
C ALA A 146 -27.65 -9.22 3.62
N PRO A 147 -28.54 -8.48 2.92
CA PRO A 147 -29.30 -9.04 1.81
C PRO A 147 -28.36 -9.51 0.69
N HIS A 148 -28.78 -10.56 0.00
CA HIS A 148 -28.05 -11.06 -1.15
C HIS A 148 -27.94 -9.96 -2.20
N ILE A 149 -26.72 -9.67 -2.64
CA ILE A 149 -26.50 -8.71 -3.73
C ILE A 149 -26.99 -9.35 -5.03
N MET A 150 -28.02 -8.76 -5.62
CA MET A 150 -28.51 -9.17 -6.95
C MET A 150 -27.83 -8.29 -8.00
N PRO A 151 -27.31 -8.88 -9.09
CA PRO A 151 -26.70 -8.09 -10.15
C PRO A 151 -27.75 -7.19 -10.81
N ASP A 152 -27.43 -5.92 -10.96
CA ASP A 152 -28.17 -4.95 -11.77
C ASP A 152 -27.28 -4.53 -12.94
N THR A 153 -27.57 -5.07 -14.12
CA THR A 153 -26.74 -4.84 -15.32
C THR A 153 -26.75 -3.39 -15.76
N GLU A 154 -27.85 -2.66 -15.56
CA GLU A 154 -27.91 -1.23 -15.92
C GLU A 154 -27.02 -0.40 -14.98
N GLU A 155 -27.08 -0.66 -13.68
CA GLU A 155 -26.21 0.01 -12.68
C GLU A 155 -24.74 -0.34 -12.91
N GLU A 156 -24.40 -1.63 -13.10
CA GLU A 156 -23.04 -2.08 -13.35
C GLU A 156 -22.43 -1.44 -14.62
N LEU A 157 -23.21 -1.31 -15.70
CA LEU A 157 -22.74 -0.64 -16.91
C LEU A 157 -22.62 0.88 -16.72
N ALA A 158 -23.50 1.50 -15.93
CA ALA A 158 -23.43 2.92 -15.63
C ALA A 158 -22.19 3.26 -14.75
N ASP A 159 -21.78 2.34 -13.87
CA ASP A 159 -20.62 2.52 -12.98
C ASP A 159 -19.26 2.37 -13.69
N VAL A 160 -19.23 1.88 -14.94
CA VAL A 160 -17.97 1.77 -15.71
C VAL A 160 -17.37 3.14 -15.99
N TYR A 161 -18.20 4.17 -16.15
CA TYR A 161 -17.76 5.54 -16.42
C TYR A 161 -18.39 6.51 -15.43
N ALA A 162 -17.60 7.46 -14.95
CA ALA A 162 -18.15 8.52 -14.13
C ALA A 162 -19.21 9.30 -14.91
N PRO A 163 -20.35 9.65 -14.28
CA PRO A 163 -21.35 10.49 -14.91
C PRO A 163 -20.72 11.82 -15.33
N GLY A 164 -20.69 12.09 -16.61
CA GLY A 164 -20.13 13.30 -17.19
C GLY A 164 -21.16 14.00 -18.08
N ALA A 165 -21.46 15.22 -17.80
CA ALA A 165 -22.14 16.07 -18.77
C ALA A 165 -21.11 16.51 -19.82
N ALA A 166 -21.19 15.96 -21.03
CA ALA A 166 -20.40 16.47 -22.13
C ALA A 166 -20.87 17.92 -22.42
N THR A 167 -20.11 18.89 -21.96
CA THR A 167 -20.33 20.29 -22.34
C THR A 167 -19.87 20.47 -23.78
N ILE A 168 -20.83 20.45 -24.70
CA ILE A 168 -20.53 20.73 -26.11
C ILE A 168 -20.27 22.23 -26.22
N VAL A 169 -19.02 22.63 -26.29
CA VAL A 169 -18.61 23.99 -26.57
C VAL A 169 -18.82 24.23 -28.06
N LYS A 170 -19.79 25.10 -28.42
CA LYS A 170 -20.00 25.47 -29.83
C LYS A 170 -18.79 26.26 -30.31
N ALA A 171 -18.30 25.91 -31.50
CA ALA A 171 -17.22 26.66 -32.14
C ALA A 171 -17.64 28.12 -32.35
N GLY A 172 -16.75 29.05 -32.11
CA GLY A 172 -16.94 30.47 -32.43
C GLY A 172 -16.99 30.66 -33.95
N THR A 173 -17.57 31.82 -34.37
CA THR A 173 -17.67 32.17 -35.80
C THR A 173 -16.36 32.64 -36.41
N ALA A 174 -15.42 33.09 -35.57
CA ALA A 174 -14.09 33.53 -36.02
C ALA A 174 -13.21 32.29 -36.29
N THR A 175 -12.77 32.13 -37.53
CA THR A 175 -11.92 31.02 -37.94
C THR A 175 -10.56 31.55 -38.44
N THR A 176 -9.52 30.77 -38.20
CA THR A 176 -8.17 31.04 -38.69
C THR A 176 -7.63 29.78 -39.34
N GLU A 177 -7.09 29.91 -40.53
CA GLU A 177 -6.46 28.79 -41.20
C GLU A 177 -5.13 28.43 -40.54
N LYS A 178 -4.97 27.18 -40.10
CA LYS A 178 -3.81 26.65 -39.39
C LYS A 178 -3.53 25.21 -39.79
N LYS A 179 -2.28 24.80 -39.61
CA LYS A 179 -1.96 23.36 -39.68
C LYS A 179 -2.64 22.62 -38.54
N PHE A 180 -3.09 21.39 -38.80
CA PHE A 180 -3.80 20.57 -37.81
C PHE A 180 -3.06 20.45 -36.48
N ILE A 181 -1.73 20.25 -36.52
CA ILE A 181 -0.90 20.18 -35.30
C ILE A 181 -0.90 21.49 -34.50
N GLN A 182 -0.98 22.64 -35.18
CA GLN A 182 -1.06 23.94 -34.51
C GLN A 182 -2.43 24.11 -33.85
N ALA A 183 -3.50 23.64 -34.50
CA ALA A 183 -4.84 23.67 -33.93
C ALA A 183 -4.94 22.81 -32.66
N ILE A 184 -4.30 21.63 -32.64
CA ILE A 184 -4.20 20.79 -31.45
C ILE A 184 -3.45 21.52 -30.34
N SER A 185 -2.26 22.09 -30.62
CA SER A 185 -1.46 22.81 -29.64
C SER A 185 -2.22 23.99 -29.03
N ASP A 186 -2.95 24.76 -29.86
CA ASP A 186 -3.76 25.88 -29.42
C ASP A 186 -4.93 25.43 -28.53
N GLY A 187 -5.59 24.33 -28.91
CA GLY A 187 -6.68 23.75 -28.12
C GLY A 187 -6.21 23.28 -26.75
N LEU A 188 -5.06 22.60 -26.68
CA LEU A 188 -4.46 22.18 -25.42
C LEU A 188 -4.08 23.38 -24.54
N ARG A 189 -3.44 24.40 -25.12
CA ARG A 189 -3.09 25.62 -24.40
C ARG A 189 -4.33 26.31 -23.81
N GLN A 190 -5.37 26.50 -24.62
CA GLN A 190 -6.63 27.11 -24.16
C GLN A 190 -7.30 26.25 -23.07
N SER A 191 -7.26 24.93 -23.19
CA SER A 191 -7.79 24.04 -22.17
C SER A 191 -7.04 24.16 -20.85
N MET A 192 -5.71 24.28 -20.87
CA MET A 192 -4.90 24.48 -19.67
C MET A 192 -5.09 25.87 -19.04
N GLU A 193 -5.38 26.89 -19.85
CA GLU A 193 -5.72 28.23 -19.35
C GLU A 193 -7.09 28.24 -18.65
N LEU A 194 -8.06 27.46 -19.17
CA LEU A 194 -9.42 27.38 -18.61
C LEU A 194 -9.54 26.43 -17.42
N HIS A 195 -8.68 25.41 -17.36
CA HIS A 195 -8.73 24.34 -16.36
C HIS A 195 -7.40 24.23 -15.61
N PRO A 196 -7.21 24.97 -14.50
CA PRO A 196 -5.94 24.99 -13.76
C PRO A 196 -5.47 23.64 -13.22
N ASN A 197 -6.39 22.68 -13.13
CA ASN A 197 -6.12 21.30 -12.69
C ASN A 197 -5.86 20.30 -13.85
N LEU A 198 -5.83 20.78 -15.09
CA LEU A 198 -5.53 19.93 -16.25
C LEU A 198 -4.03 19.60 -16.29
N VAL A 199 -3.71 18.32 -16.33
CA VAL A 199 -2.34 17.79 -16.46
C VAL A 199 -2.25 17.01 -17.76
N LEU A 200 -1.27 17.33 -18.60
CA LEU A 200 -0.91 16.56 -19.79
C LEU A 200 0.22 15.59 -19.43
N MET A 201 0.03 14.30 -19.66
CA MET A 201 1.01 13.24 -19.40
C MET A 201 1.42 12.56 -20.72
#